data_ea47afdd663b6e544e57d7500b2c89be
#
_entry.id   ea47afdd663b6e544e57d7500b2c89be
#
_cell.length_a   1.000
_cell.length_b   1.000
_cell.length_c   1.000
_cell.angle_alpha   90.00
_cell.angle_beta   90.00
_cell.angle_gamma   90.00
#
_symmetry.space_group_name_H-M   'P 1'
#
loop_
_entity.id
_entity.type
_entity.pdbx_description
1 polymer ?
#
loop_
_entity_poly.entity_id
_entity_poly.type
_entity_poly.pdbx_seq_one_letter_code
_entity_poly.pdbx_strand_id
1 'polypeptide(L)'
;MLKTDDDILYIDKPWGYERIWEHTDKYIAKYIFIGKGHQLSRQYHESKEKTIYVLKGPLILELGPDNENDEILTLGLLEGEAYRVRPEAVHRFCASSEFDVEIIEVGTPELSDIIRLEDDYGRTPDISA
;
A
#
# COMPACT_ATOMS: atom_id res chain seq x y z
N MET A 1 0.96 -5.91 -24.90
CA MET A 1 0.68 -7.36 -24.74
C MET A 1 -0.52 -7.56 -23.82
N LEU A 2 -1.47 -8.35 -24.26
CA LEU A 2 -2.67 -8.62 -23.47
C LEU A 2 -2.32 -9.44 -22.23
N LYS A 3 -2.84 -9.04 -21.06
CA LYS A 3 -2.77 -9.79 -19.80
C LYS A 3 -4.18 -10.24 -19.45
N THR A 4 -4.31 -11.51 -19.11
CA THR A 4 -5.56 -12.09 -18.63
C THR A 4 -5.40 -12.54 -17.18
N ASP A 5 -6.44 -13.05 -16.55
CA ASP A 5 -6.38 -13.52 -15.16
C ASP A 5 -5.26 -14.57 -14.96
N ASP A 6 -4.96 -15.38 -15.98
CA ASP A 6 -3.89 -16.37 -15.87
C ASP A 6 -2.49 -15.73 -15.81
N ASP A 7 -2.35 -14.51 -16.29
CA ASP A 7 -1.09 -13.78 -16.34
C ASP A 7 -0.91 -12.84 -15.14
N ILE A 8 -1.95 -12.64 -14.36
CA ILE A 8 -1.96 -11.72 -13.23
C ILE A 8 -1.67 -12.48 -11.96
N LEU A 9 -0.64 -12.05 -11.23
CA LEU A 9 -0.27 -12.70 -9.98
C LEU A 9 -1.19 -12.25 -8.85
N TYR A 10 -1.88 -13.21 -8.24
CA TYR A 10 -2.74 -12.98 -7.07
C TYR A 10 -1.98 -13.36 -5.81
N ILE A 11 -1.95 -12.45 -4.84
CA ILE A 11 -1.27 -12.68 -3.55
C ILE A 11 -2.25 -12.39 -2.41
N ASP A 12 -2.56 -13.42 -1.61
CA ASP A 12 -3.33 -13.24 -0.39
C ASP A 12 -2.50 -12.48 0.65
N LYS A 13 -3.16 -11.57 1.34
CA LYS A 13 -2.60 -10.82 2.45
C LYS A 13 -3.53 -10.92 3.66
N PRO A 14 -3.00 -10.75 4.89
CA PRO A 14 -3.87 -10.82 6.09
C PRO A 14 -4.99 -9.79 6.08
N TRP A 15 -4.82 -8.67 5.37
CA TRP A 15 -5.77 -7.57 5.32
C TRP A 15 -6.63 -7.57 4.04
N GLY A 16 -6.40 -8.49 3.12
CA GLY A 16 -7.10 -8.53 1.84
C GLY A 16 -6.28 -9.25 0.79
N TYR A 17 -6.03 -8.61 -0.33
CA TYR A 17 -5.21 -9.23 -1.38
C TYR A 17 -4.65 -8.19 -2.34
N GLU A 18 -3.66 -8.62 -3.12
CA GLU A 18 -3.06 -7.84 -4.23
C GLU A 18 -3.18 -8.63 -5.52
N ARG A 19 -3.38 -7.92 -6.61
CA ARG A 19 -3.25 -8.46 -7.97
C ARG A 19 -2.20 -7.64 -8.69
N ILE A 20 -1.08 -8.28 -9.04
CA ILE A 20 0.03 -7.63 -9.77
C ILE A 20 -0.20 -7.90 -11.24
N TRP A 21 -0.58 -6.87 -12.00
CA TRP A 21 -0.87 -7.06 -13.42
C TRP A 21 0.28 -6.69 -14.34
N GLU A 22 1.31 -6.02 -13.82
CA GLU A 22 2.56 -5.80 -14.53
C GLU A 22 3.72 -5.60 -13.57
N HIS A 23 4.85 -6.19 -13.92
CA HIS A 23 6.09 -5.99 -13.16
C HIS A 23 7.26 -6.09 -14.13
N THR A 24 7.92 -4.98 -14.41
CA THR A 24 9.07 -4.89 -15.29
C THR A 24 10.29 -4.40 -14.51
N ASP A 25 11.41 -4.23 -15.18
CA ASP A 25 12.60 -3.65 -14.59
C ASP A 25 12.47 -2.14 -14.30
N LYS A 26 11.37 -1.52 -14.75
CA LYS A 26 11.13 -0.07 -14.63
C LYS A 26 9.98 0.29 -13.72
N TYR A 27 8.95 -0.56 -13.62
CA TYR A 27 7.77 -0.25 -12.81
C TYR A 27 7.05 -1.51 -12.36
N ILE A 28 6.20 -1.34 -11.37
CA ILE A 28 5.22 -2.33 -10.95
C ILE A 28 3.85 -1.68 -10.89
N ALA A 29 2.83 -2.43 -11.30
CA ALA A 29 1.44 -1.98 -11.26
C ALA A 29 0.58 -3.06 -10.62
N LYS A 30 -0.22 -2.66 -9.62
CA LYS A 30 -1.05 -3.61 -8.90
C LYS A 30 -2.36 -3.00 -8.45
N TYR A 31 -3.33 -3.88 -8.27
CA TYR A 31 -4.59 -3.63 -7.63
C TYR A 31 -4.51 -4.16 -6.20
N ILE A 32 -5.00 -3.38 -5.25
CA ILE A 32 -4.99 -3.73 -3.83
C ILE A 32 -6.41 -3.64 -3.29
N PHE A 33 -6.86 -4.73 -2.66
CA PHE A 33 -8.11 -4.78 -1.92
C PHE A 33 -7.80 -4.84 -0.43
N ILE A 34 -8.39 -3.93 0.34
CA ILE A 34 -8.27 -3.89 1.79
C ILE A 34 -9.67 -4.12 2.37
N GLY A 35 -9.85 -5.22 3.10
CA GLY A 35 -11.12 -5.52 3.74
C GLY A 35 -11.46 -4.54 4.84
N LYS A 36 -12.74 -4.22 4.98
CA LYS A 36 -13.22 -3.32 6.04
C LYS A 36 -12.68 -3.76 7.41
N GLY A 37 -12.26 -2.80 8.21
CA GLY A 37 -11.68 -3.05 9.53
C GLY A 37 -10.24 -3.52 9.51
N HIS A 38 -9.63 -3.66 8.34
CA HIS A 38 -8.24 -4.08 8.21
C HIS A 38 -7.35 -2.92 7.78
N GLN A 39 -6.06 -3.09 7.99
CA GLN A 39 -5.07 -2.10 7.60
C GLN A 39 -3.74 -2.78 7.31
N LEU A 40 -2.96 -2.15 6.45
CA LEU A 40 -1.58 -2.58 6.18
C LEU A 40 -0.68 -2.21 7.36
N SER A 41 0.57 -2.61 7.29
CA SER A 41 1.56 -2.18 8.29
C SER A 41 1.84 -0.69 8.16
N ARG A 42 2.28 -0.08 9.26
CA ARG A 42 2.95 1.21 9.24
C ARG A 42 4.37 0.96 8.75
N GLN A 43 4.73 1.57 7.63
CA GLN A 43 5.91 1.18 6.90
C GLN A 43 6.52 2.34 6.13
N TYR A 44 7.76 2.14 5.71
CA TYR A 44 8.38 3.01 4.71
C TYR A 44 9.27 2.18 3.79
N HIS A 45 9.65 2.78 2.68
CA HIS A 45 10.57 2.20 1.70
C HIS A 45 11.78 3.10 1.58
N GLU A 46 12.96 2.52 1.47
CA GLU A 46 14.20 3.32 1.37
C GLU A 46 14.36 3.95 -0.01
N SER A 47 14.06 3.20 -1.06
CA SER A 47 14.26 3.62 -2.45
C SER A 47 12.99 3.66 -3.28
N LYS A 48 12.02 2.79 -2.93
CA LYS A 48 10.78 2.66 -3.70
C LYS A 48 9.92 3.91 -3.60
N GLU A 49 9.45 4.35 -4.75
CA GLU A 49 8.45 5.39 -4.88
C GLU A 49 7.19 4.81 -5.50
N LYS A 50 6.03 5.21 -5.01
CA LYS A 50 4.75 4.74 -5.53
C LYS A 50 3.70 5.82 -5.46
N THR A 51 2.69 5.69 -6.35
CA THR A 51 1.50 6.53 -6.33
C THR A 51 0.28 5.63 -6.29
N ILE A 52 -0.67 5.96 -5.43
CA ILE A 52 -1.94 5.24 -5.34
C ILE A 52 -3.07 6.08 -5.90
N TYR A 53 -4.07 5.38 -6.45
CA TYR A 53 -5.29 5.97 -6.97
C TYR A 53 -6.47 5.20 -6.38
N VAL A 54 -7.42 5.92 -5.78
CA VAL A 54 -8.55 5.28 -5.08
C VAL A 54 -9.67 4.97 -6.06
N LEU A 55 -9.99 3.68 -6.19
CA LEU A 55 -11.14 3.20 -6.97
C LEU A 55 -12.40 3.14 -6.14
N LYS A 56 -12.28 2.68 -4.90
CA LYS A 56 -13.38 2.58 -3.93
C LYS A 56 -12.84 2.94 -2.56
N GLY A 57 -13.47 3.87 -1.90
CA GLY A 57 -13.02 4.38 -0.61
C GLY A 57 -14.16 4.59 0.36
N PRO A 58 -13.93 5.39 1.39
CA PRO A 58 -12.72 6.20 1.58
C PRO A 58 -11.51 5.35 1.97
N LEU A 59 -10.35 5.69 1.43
CA LEU A 59 -9.09 5.18 1.95
C LEU A 59 -8.66 6.10 3.08
N ILE A 60 -8.32 5.52 4.22
CA ILE A 60 -7.73 6.26 5.33
C ILE A 60 -6.23 6.10 5.20
N LEU A 61 -5.54 7.21 4.98
CA LEU A 61 -4.09 7.25 4.85
C LEU A 61 -3.50 7.90 6.09
N GLU A 62 -2.66 7.16 6.81
CA GLU A 62 -1.89 7.68 7.93
C GLU A 62 -0.47 7.98 7.46
N LEU A 63 0.02 9.17 7.79
CA LEU A 63 1.36 9.65 7.44
C LEU A 63 2.16 9.92 8.71
N GLY A 64 3.38 9.36 8.77
CA GLY A 64 4.23 9.48 9.94
C GLY A 64 3.94 8.43 11.00
N PRO A 65 4.55 8.56 12.20
CA PRO A 65 5.51 9.62 12.54
C PRO A 65 6.85 9.39 11.83
N ASP A 66 7.55 10.48 11.55
CA ASP A 66 8.90 10.42 10.99
C ASP A 66 9.93 10.97 11.99
N ASN A 67 11.20 11.06 11.58
CA ASN A 67 12.28 11.48 12.46
C ASN A 67 12.15 12.93 12.96
N GLU A 68 11.37 13.76 12.30
CA GLU A 68 11.21 15.18 12.63
C GLU A 68 9.87 15.45 13.29
N ASN A 69 8.92 14.52 13.22
CA ASN A 69 7.55 14.73 13.68
C ASN A 69 7.00 13.46 14.32
N ASP A 70 6.66 13.52 15.59
CA ASP A 70 6.08 12.41 16.34
C ASP A 70 4.58 12.25 16.10
N GLU A 71 3.97 13.15 15.34
CA GLU A 71 2.54 13.14 15.08
C GLU A 71 2.19 12.31 13.84
N ILE A 72 1.01 11.69 13.87
CA ILE A 72 0.43 11.00 12.73
C ILE A 72 -0.61 11.92 12.11
N LEU A 73 -0.43 12.23 10.84
CA LEU A 73 -1.43 12.95 10.06
C LEU A 73 -2.34 11.94 9.38
N THR A 74 -3.65 12.09 9.53
CA THR A 74 -4.63 11.20 8.91
C THR A 74 -5.38 11.94 7.82
N LEU A 75 -5.40 11.35 6.61
CA LEU A 75 -6.13 11.86 5.46
C LEU A 75 -7.17 10.84 5.03
N GLY A 76 -8.35 11.33 4.61
CA GLY A 76 -9.33 10.50 3.93
C GLY A 76 -9.30 10.78 2.44
N LEU A 77 -9.02 9.77 1.63
CA LEU A 77 -9.03 9.89 0.18
C LEU A 77 -10.29 9.25 -0.38
N LEU A 78 -11.00 10.00 -1.23
CA LEU A 78 -12.22 9.56 -1.89
C LEU A 78 -11.90 8.97 -3.27
N GLU A 79 -12.91 8.33 -3.86
CA GLU A 79 -12.79 7.79 -5.22
C GLU A 79 -12.30 8.87 -6.18
N GLY A 80 -11.33 8.50 -7.03
CA GLY A 80 -10.73 9.42 -8.00
C GLY A 80 -9.60 10.27 -7.48
N GLU A 81 -9.27 10.18 -6.19
CA GLU A 81 -8.16 10.90 -5.62
C GLU A 81 -6.90 10.03 -5.61
N ALA A 82 -5.75 10.67 -5.73
CA ALA A 82 -4.45 10.00 -5.77
C ALA A 82 -3.49 10.62 -4.77
N TYR A 83 -2.52 9.82 -4.33
CA TYR A 83 -1.48 10.27 -3.41
C TYR A 83 -0.14 9.66 -3.79
N ARG A 84 0.90 10.49 -3.86
CA ARG A 84 2.26 10.05 -4.12
C ARG A 84 2.98 9.78 -2.80
N VAL A 85 3.45 8.56 -2.63
CA VAL A 85 4.27 8.15 -1.48
C VAL A 85 5.73 8.17 -1.90
N ARG A 86 6.49 9.12 -1.36
CA ARG A 86 7.91 9.27 -1.68
C ARG A 86 8.76 8.27 -0.89
N PRO A 87 9.98 7.98 -1.35
CA PRO A 87 10.93 7.20 -0.55
C PRO A 87 11.06 7.76 0.87
N GLU A 88 11.23 6.89 1.83
CA GLU A 88 11.40 7.19 3.25
C GLU A 88 10.16 7.74 3.97
N ALA A 89 9.09 8.03 3.26
CA ALA A 89 7.86 8.52 3.88
C ALA A 89 7.15 7.39 4.64
N VAL A 90 7.00 7.55 5.93
CA VAL A 90 6.26 6.60 6.78
C VAL A 90 4.78 6.75 6.51
N HIS A 91 4.12 5.64 6.21
CA HIS A 91 2.70 5.64 5.84
C HIS A 91 1.99 4.35 6.24
N ARG A 92 0.67 4.39 6.26
CA ARG A 92 -0.18 3.23 6.51
C ARG A 92 -1.51 3.40 5.76
N PHE A 93 -1.90 2.37 5.01
CA PHE A 93 -3.19 2.33 4.32
C PHE A 93 -4.20 1.58 5.18
N CYS A 94 -5.36 2.19 5.43
CA CYS A 94 -6.38 1.63 6.31
C CYS A 94 -7.74 1.64 5.63
N ALA A 95 -8.55 0.62 5.92
CA ALA A 95 -9.97 0.61 5.63
C ALA A 95 -10.72 0.89 6.92
N SER A 96 -11.80 1.66 6.85
CA SER A 96 -12.67 1.88 8.01
C SER A 96 -13.39 0.56 8.38
N SER A 97 -14.05 0.55 9.53
CA SER A 97 -14.85 -0.60 9.95
C SER A 97 -16.10 -0.81 9.08
N GLU A 98 -16.44 0.14 8.23
CA GLU A 98 -17.69 0.12 7.46
C GLU A 98 -17.52 -0.21 5.99
N PHE A 99 -16.35 0.09 5.38
CA PHE A 99 -16.18 -0.01 3.94
C PHE A 99 -14.88 -0.72 3.56
N ASP A 100 -14.99 -1.62 2.58
CA ASP A 100 -13.83 -2.14 1.88
C ASP A 100 -13.20 -1.03 1.04
N VAL A 101 -11.90 -1.15 0.77
CA VAL A 101 -11.14 -0.18 -0.03
C VAL A 101 -10.51 -0.90 -1.22
N GLU A 102 -10.57 -0.26 -2.39
CA GLU A 102 -9.89 -0.72 -3.60
C GLU A 102 -9.03 0.40 -4.15
N ILE A 103 -7.76 0.11 -4.35
CA ILE A 103 -6.81 1.08 -4.88
C ILE A 103 -5.96 0.47 -6.00
N ILE A 104 -5.51 1.33 -6.89
CA ILE A 104 -4.47 1.03 -7.86
C ILE A 104 -3.16 1.59 -7.32
N GLU A 105 -2.10 0.82 -7.39
CA GLU A 105 -0.77 1.28 -7.02
C GLU A 105 0.19 1.09 -8.18
N VAL A 106 0.88 2.15 -8.55
CA VAL A 106 1.96 2.10 -9.54
C VAL A 106 3.22 2.64 -8.89
N GLY A 107 4.36 2.06 -9.23
CA GLY A 107 5.60 2.50 -8.61
C GLY A 107 6.83 1.92 -9.24
N THR A 108 7.95 2.21 -8.63
CA THR A 108 9.23 1.63 -9.00
C THR A 108 9.25 0.14 -8.63
N PRO A 109 10.11 -0.68 -9.28
CA PRO A 109 9.89 -2.14 -9.30
C PRO A 109 10.34 -2.91 -8.07
N GLU A 110 10.91 -2.26 -7.05
CA GLU A 110 11.42 -2.95 -5.86
C GLU A 110 10.27 -3.67 -5.13
N LEU A 111 10.39 -4.97 -4.91
CA LEU A 111 9.41 -5.76 -4.19
C LEU A 111 9.74 -5.91 -2.70
N SER A 112 11.02 -5.98 -2.37
CA SER A 112 11.48 -6.31 -1.02
C SER A 112 11.99 -5.12 -0.23
N ASP A 113 11.82 -3.91 -0.76
CA ASP A 113 12.23 -2.67 -0.11
C ASP A 113 11.09 -2.19 0.82
N ILE A 114 10.91 -2.88 1.93
CA ILE A 114 9.89 -2.50 2.92
C ILE A 114 10.44 -2.67 4.34
N ILE A 115 10.22 -1.65 5.17
CA ILE A 115 10.51 -1.71 6.60
C ILE A 115 9.21 -1.47 7.35
N ARG A 116 8.76 -2.49 8.09
CA ARG A 116 7.53 -2.43 8.85
C ARG A 116 7.82 -1.97 10.28
N LEU A 117 7.13 -0.92 10.71
CA LEU A 117 7.28 -0.35 12.04
C LEU A 117 6.20 -0.85 13.00
N GLU A 118 4.98 -1.03 12.52
CA GLU A 118 3.85 -1.58 13.26
C GLU A 118 3.03 -2.46 12.33
N ASP A 119 2.58 -3.60 12.82
CA ASP A 119 1.80 -4.54 12.03
C ASP A 119 0.85 -5.33 12.91
N ASP A 120 -0.45 -5.28 12.58
CA ASP A 120 -1.50 -5.96 13.33
C ASP A 120 -1.43 -7.48 13.18
N TYR A 121 -0.63 -7.99 12.24
CA TYR A 121 -0.57 -9.40 11.89
C TYR A 121 0.76 -10.06 12.27
N GLY A 122 1.54 -9.39 13.11
CA GLY A 122 2.76 -9.98 13.69
C GLY A 122 3.94 -10.09 12.75
N ARG A 123 4.02 -9.27 11.69
CA ARG A 123 5.11 -9.32 10.71
C ARG A 123 6.28 -8.37 11.04
N THR A 124 6.30 -7.78 12.22
CA THR A 124 7.40 -6.94 12.70
C THR A 124 8.26 -7.68 13.71
N PRO A 125 9.57 -7.38 13.79
CA PRO A 125 10.29 -6.56 12.82
C PRO A 125 10.44 -7.30 11.50
N ASP A 126 10.33 -6.57 10.40
CA ASP A 126 10.55 -7.13 9.07
C ASP A 126 11.94 -6.72 8.61
N ILE A 127 12.84 -7.66 8.59
CA ILE A 127 14.24 -7.42 8.24
C ILE A 127 14.62 -7.98 6.89
N SER A 128 13.67 -8.60 6.20
CA SER A 128 13.96 -9.26 4.92
C SER A 128 12.95 -8.90 3.85
N ALA A 129 11.96 -8.15 4.15
CA ALA A 129 10.92 -7.76 3.22
C ALA A 129 10.56 -8.84 2.19
#